data_9e5df1c17ad096b240dd84b747df0a07
#
_entry.id   9e5df1c17ad096b240dd84b747df0a07
#
_cell.length_a   1.000
_cell.length_b   1.000
_cell.length_c   1.000
_cell.angle_alpha   90.00
_cell.angle_beta   90.00
_cell.angle_gamma   90.00
#
_symmetry.space_group_name_H-M   'P 1'
#
loop_
_entity.id
_entity.type
_entity.pdbx_description
1 polymer ?
#
loop_
_entity_poly.entity_id
_entity_poly.type
_entity_poly.pdbx_seq_one_letter_code
_entity_poly.pdbx_strand_id
1 'polypeptide(L)'
;MVHVAWEDALAYAQWLGRDLPTEAEWEYAARGGLDGADYTWGEAYNPAEGWKANTWQGQFPAENRQEDGWLATAPAGCFAPNGYGLHDMAGNVWEYVRDAWSPRPASLAAPDAARATVKGGSWLCAPNYCARYRPAA
;
A
#
# COMPACT_ATOMS: atom_id res chain seq x y z
N MET A 1 2.10 -7.14 10.85
CA MET A 1 1.94 -6.52 12.20
C MET A 1 1.10 -5.26 12.02
N VAL A 2 0.20 -4.96 12.95
CA VAL A 2 -0.67 -3.77 12.91
C VAL A 2 -0.60 -3.03 14.24
N HIS A 3 -1.11 -1.80 14.30
CA HIS A 3 -1.06 -0.95 15.51
C HIS A 3 0.35 -0.63 15.98
N VAL A 4 1.25 -0.31 15.04
CA VAL A 4 2.59 0.20 15.31
C VAL A 4 2.64 1.70 14.99
N ALA A 5 3.44 2.47 15.72
CA ALA A 5 3.71 3.86 15.41
C ALA A 5 4.84 3.96 14.35
N TRP A 6 4.95 5.13 13.71
CA TRP A 6 6.02 5.39 12.74
C TRP A 6 7.41 5.25 13.38
N GLU A 7 7.54 5.74 14.61
CA GLU A 7 8.78 5.67 15.39
C GLU A 7 9.19 4.23 15.69
N ASP A 8 8.20 3.35 15.94
CA ASP A 8 8.47 1.92 16.17
C ASP A 8 8.97 1.24 14.89
N ALA A 9 8.36 1.56 13.76
CA ALA A 9 8.78 1.03 12.46
C ALA A 9 10.20 1.49 12.10
N LEU A 10 10.51 2.78 12.30
CA LEU A 10 11.84 3.34 12.08
C LEU A 10 12.87 2.69 13.01
N ALA A 11 12.57 2.59 14.30
CA ALA A 11 13.47 1.98 15.28
C ALA A 11 13.78 0.52 14.93
N TYR A 12 12.78 -0.24 14.47
CA TYR A 12 12.99 -1.61 14.03
C TYR A 12 13.86 -1.69 12.76
N ALA A 13 13.62 -0.81 11.77
CA ALA A 13 14.44 -0.76 10.57
C ALA A 13 15.90 -0.45 10.91
N GLN A 14 16.16 0.53 11.76
CA GLN A 14 17.48 0.93 12.22
C GLN A 14 18.17 -0.20 13.02
N TRP A 15 17.43 -0.92 13.86
CA TRP A 15 17.97 -2.09 14.56
C TRP A 15 18.47 -3.17 13.60
N LEU A 16 17.82 -3.31 12.44
CA LEU A 16 18.26 -4.21 11.36
C LEU A 16 19.40 -3.62 10.50
N GLY A 17 19.93 -2.42 10.83
CA GLY A 17 20.90 -1.72 9.99
C GLY A 17 20.35 -1.20 8.67
N ARG A 18 19.04 -0.90 8.63
CA ARG A 18 18.29 -0.42 7.48
C ARG A 18 17.58 0.90 7.81
N ASP A 19 16.76 1.38 6.88
CA ASP A 19 15.90 2.56 7.05
C ASP A 19 14.52 2.29 6.46
N LEU A 20 13.54 3.15 6.74
CA LEU A 20 12.30 3.17 6.01
C LEU A 20 12.55 3.69 4.58
N PRO A 21 11.86 3.17 3.57
CA PRO A 21 11.98 3.70 2.22
C PRO A 21 11.43 5.13 2.16
N THR A 22 11.98 5.95 1.28
CA THR A 22 11.32 7.19 0.88
C THR A 22 10.05 6.88 0.08
N GLU A 23 9.14 7.85 -0.04
CA GLU A 23 7.94 7.71 -0.87
C GLU A 23 8.28 7.32 -2.32
N ALA A 24 9.33 7.93 -2.89
CA ALA A 24 9.80 7.63 -4.23
C ALA A 24 10.37 6.21 -4.37
N GLU A 25 11.16 5.76 -3.40
CA GLU A 25 11.69 4.39 -3.37
C GLU A 25 10.55 3.37 -3.22
N TRP A 26 9.60 3.65 -2.34
CA TRP A 26 8.43 2.80 -2.15
C TRP A 26 7.61 2.67 -3.45
N GLU A 27 7.31 3.80 -4.12
CA GLU A 27 6.55 3.80 -5.36
C GLU A 27 7.30 3.03 -6.47
N TYR A 28 8.61 3.27 -6.62
CA TYR A 28 9.45 2.53 -7.56
C TYR A 28 9.40 1.02 -7.29
N ALA A 29 9.54 0.62 -6.02
CA ALA A 29 9.48 -0.77 -5.59
C ALA A 29 8.10 -1.39 -5.86
N ALA A 30 7.01 -0.65 -5.56
CA ALA A 30 5.64 -1.10 -5.77
C ALA A 30 5.31 -1.31 -7.25
N ARG A 31 5.87 -0.50 -8.16
CA ARG A 31 5.67 -0.67 -9.61
C ARG A 31 6.25 -1.98 -10.15
N GLY A 32 7.24 -2.56 -9.49
CA GLY A 32 7.78 -3.87 -9.88
C GLY A 32 8.29 -3.95 -11.33
N GLY A 33 8.73 -2.81 -11.91
CA GLY A 33 9.19 -2.72 -13.30
C GLY A 33 8.08 -2.40 -14.31
N LEU A 34 6.82 -2.25 -13.88
CA LEU A 34 5.72 -1.82 -14.75
C LEU A 34 5.74 -0.29 -14.88
N ASP A 35 5.86 0.23 -16.11
CA ASP A 35 5.82 1.65 -16.39
C ASP A 35 4.38 2.11 -16.62
N GLY A 36 3.95 3.11 -15.84
CA GLY A 36 2.65 3.77 -15.97
C GLY A 36 1.43 2.95 -15.55
N ALA A 37 1.59 1.69 -15.15
CA ALA A 37 0.46 0.84 -14.77
C ALA A 37 -0.31 1.37 -13.55
N ASP A 38 -1.63 1.19 -13.55
CA ASP A 38 -2.51 1.64 -12.48
C ASP A 38 -2.27 0.87 -11.17
N TYR A 39 -1.93 -0.42 -11.26
CA TYR A 39 -1.72 -1.31 -10.10
C TYR A 39 -0.34 -1.96 -10.14
N THR A 40 0.06 -2.53 -9.02
CA THR A 40 1.35 -3.24 -8.87
C THR A 40 1.43 -4.53 -9.72
N TRP A 41 0.33 -4.93 -10.32
CA TRP A 41 0.19 -6.13 -11.18
C TRP A 41 -0.28 -5.81 -12.61
N GLY A 42 -0.53 -4.55 -12.98
CA GLY A 42 -0.97 -4.13 -14.32
C GLY A 42 -2.14 -3.16 -14.31
N GLU A 43 -3.00 -3.23 -15.33
CA GLU A 43 -4.06 -2.23 -15.56
C GLU A 43 -5.41 -2.61 -14.95
N ALA A 44 -5.71 -3.89 -14.81
CA ALA A 44 -7.02 -4.34 -14.36
C ALA A 44 -7.07 -4.46 -12.83
N TYR A 45 -8.09 -3.84 -12.19
CA TYR A 45 -8.30 -3.95 -10.74
C TYR A 45 -8.48 -5.40 -10.30
N ASN A 46 -9.34 -6.15 -11.00
CA ASN A 46 -9.51 -7.58 -10.82
C ASN A 46 -9.24 -8.29 -12.14
N PRO A 47 -8.02 -8.75 -12.41
CA PRO A 47 -7.71 -9.47 -13.64
C PRO A 47 -8.34 -10.88 -13.64
N ALA A 48 -8.41 -11.48 -14.83
CA ALA A 48 -9.04 -12.79 -15.02
C ALA A 48 -8.38 -13.93 -14.21
N GLU A 49 -7.12 -13.76 -13.85
CA GLU A 49 -6.35 -14.68 -13.02
C GLU A 49 -6.69 -14.61 -11.52
N GLY A 50 -7.62 -13.75 -11.14
CA GLY A 50 -8.10 -13.56 -9.78
C GLY A 50 -7.42 -12.41 -9.02
N TRP A 51 -7.85 -12.21 -7.78
CA TRP A 51 -7.42 -11.11 -6.92
C TRP A 51 -5.91 -11.13 -6.68
N LYS A 52 -5.29 -9.95 -6.75
CA LYS A 52 -3.83 -9.76 -6.62
C LYS A 52 -3.44 -9.08 -5.31
N ALA A 53 -4.42 -8.58 -4.55
CA ALA A 53 -4.21 -7.91 -3.28
C ALA A 53 -5.42 -8.10 -2.37
N ASN A 54 -5.20 -8.01 -1.06
CA ASN A 54 -6.28 -7.99 -0.07
C ASN A 54 -6.87 -6.57 -0.01
N THR A 55 -8.07 -6.41 -0.56
CA THR A 55 -8.82 -5.16 -0.62
C THR A 55 -10.29 -5.42 -0.35
N TRP A 56 -11.10 -4.38 -0.22
CA TRP A 56 -12.54 -4.52 -0.01
C TRP A 56 -13.26 -4.78 -1.34
N GLN A 57 -14.00 -5.90 -1.43
CA GLN A 57 -14.77 -6.27 -2.60
C GLN A 57 -16.26 -6.05 -2.36
N GLY A 58 -16.80 -5.02 -2.95
CA GLY A 58 -18.20 -4.63 -2.82
C GLY A 58 -18.38 -3.17 -2.43
N GLN A 59 -19.56 -2.85 -1.94
CA GLN A 59 -19.93 -1.48 -1.55
C GLN A 59 -19.44 -1.18 -0.13
N PHE A 60 -18.35 -0.43 0.00
CA PHE A 60 -17.88 0.00 1.32
C PHE A 60 -18.83 1.03 1.94
N PRO A 61 -19.17 0.94 3.25
CA PRO A 61 -18.81 -0.11 4.22
C PRO A 61 -19.89 -1.19 4.37
N ALA A 62 -20.89 -1.23 3.46
CA ALA A 62 -22.10 -2.02 3.62
C ALA A 62 -21.89 -3.51 3.34
N GLU A 63 -21.03 -3.86 2.39
CA GLU A 63 -20.85 -5.23 1.95
C GLU A 63 -19.37 -5.49 1.60
N ASN A 64 -18.76 -6.50 2.21
CA ASN A 64 -17.52 -7.10 1.75
C ASN A 64 -17.79 -8.53 1.31
N ARG A 65 -17.67 -8.83 0.01
CA ARG A 65 -17.93 -10.15 -0.56
C ARG A 65 -16.81 -11.15 -0.33
N GLN A 66 -15.65 -10.69 0.17
CA GLN A 66 -14.50 -11.54 0.51
C GLN A 66 -14.03 -12.42 -0.66
N GLU A 67 -14.11 -11.88 -1.87
CA GLU A 67 -13.75 -12.62 -3.10
C GLU A 67 -12.24 -12.91 -3.18
N ASP A 68 -11.43 -12.15 -2.44
CA ASP A 68 -9.99 -12.37 -2.26
C ASP A 68 -9.67 -13.43 -1.19
N GLY A 69 -10.70 -13.94 -0.49
CA GLY A 69 -10.61 -14.97 0.55
C GLY A 69 -10.47 -14.43 1.97
N TRP A 70 -10.48 -13.09 2.20
CA TRP A 70 -10.20 -12.51 3.51
C TRP A 70 -11.26 -11.51 3.95
N LEU A 71 -11.71 -11.62 5.20
CA LEU A 71 -12.63 -10.66 5.83
C LEU A 71 -11.88 -9.41 6.34
N ALA A 72 -10.65 -9.57 6.75
CA ALA A 72 -9.78 -8.55 7.35
C ALA A 72 -8.35 -8.71 6.80
N THR A 73 -7.33 -8.46 7.62
CA THR A 73 -5.93 -8.64 7.19
C THR A 73 -5.62 -10.08 6.81
N ALA A 74 -4.89 -10.27 5.72
CA ALA A 74 -4.33 -11.55 5.29
C ALA A 74 -2.92 -11.76 5.88
N PRO A 75 -2.45 -13.01 6.01
CA PRO A 75 -1.04 -13.28 6.26
C PRO A 75 -0.16 -12.69 5.16
N ALA A 76 1.01 -12.15 5.54
CA ALA A 76 1.96 -11.60 4.57
C ALA A 76 2.39 -12.66 3.54
N GLY A 77 2.48 -12.26 2.27
CA GLY A 77 2.90 -13.14 1.18
C GLY A 77 1.82 -14.07 0.63
N CYS A 78 0.54 -13.88 1.00
CA CYS A 78 -0.57 -14.69 0.45
C CYS A 78 -0.84 -14.43 -1.03
N PHE A 79 -0.50 -13.25 -1.52
CA PHE A 79 -0.67 -12.86 -2.92
C PHE A 79 0.66 -12.96 -3.67
N ALA A 80 0.57 -13.11 -5.00
CA ALA A 80 1.76 -13.19 -5.83
C ALA A 80 2.62 -11.91 -5.71
N PRO A 81 3.95 -12.02 -5.72
CA PRO A 81 4.83 -10.86 -5.69
C PRO A 81 4.75 -10.07 -7.00
N ASN A 82 5.16 -8.80 -6.93
CA ASN A 82 5.36 -7.98 -8.12
C ASN A 82 6.64 -8.41 -8.89
N GLY A 83 6.97 -7.71 -9.99
CA GLY A 83 8.12 -8.04 -10.83
C GLY A 83 9.50 -7.92 -10.15
N TYR A 84 9.57 -7.30 -8.98
CA TYR A 84 10.79 -7.23 -8.14
C TYR A 84 10.79 -8.25 -6.99
N GLY A 85 9.80 -9.14 -6.93
CA GLY A 85 9.69 -10.17 -5.90
C GLY A 85 9.13 -9.65 -4.58
N LEU A 86 8.50 -8.46 -4.55
CA LEU A 86 7.92 -7.87 -3.35
C LEU A 86 6.44 -8.24 -3.24
N HIS A 87 6.05 -8.71 -2.06
CA HIS A 87 4.67 -9.05 -1.73
C HIS A 87 3.96 -7.88 -1.06
N ASP A 88 2.63 -7.89 -1.14
CA ASP A 88 1.71 -7.02 -0.38
C ASP A 88 1.92 -5.50 -0.57
N MET A 89 2.58 -5.09 -1.66
CA MET A 89 2.77 -3.68 -2.01
C MET A 89 1.46 -2.93 -2.33
N ALA A 90 0.33 -3.61 -2.20
CA ALA A 90 -1.02 -3.06 -2.37
C ALA A 90 -2.01 -3.79 -1.46
N GLY A 91 -2.90 -3.04 -0.82
CA GLY A 91 -3.91 -3.60 0.09
C GLY A 91 -3.33 -4.10 1.42
N ASN A 92 -4.02 -5.01 2.07
CA ASN A 92 -3.71 -5.61 3.36
C ASN A 92 -3.58 -4.57 4.50
N VAL A 93 -2.40 -3.98 4.68
CA VAL A 93 -2.14 -2.93 5.69
C VAL A 93 -1.37 -1.77 5.08
N TRP A 94 -1.59 -0.56 5.58
CA TRP A 94 -0.80 0.61 5.23
C TRP A 94 0.67 0.41 5.61
N GLU A 95 1.56 0.93 4.78
CA GLU A 95 2.99 0.87 4.97
C GLU A 95 3.59 2.26 5.20
N TYR A 96 4.41 2.39 6.24
CA TYR A 96 5.11 3.64 6.53
C TYR A 96 6.27 3.87 5.56
N VAL A 97 6.39 5.13 5.12
CA VAL A 97 7.60 5.62 4.46
C VAL A 97 8.30 6.66 5.34
N ARG A 98 9.51 7.05 4.98
CA ARG A 98 10.32 7.98 5.75
C ARG A 98 9.85 9.43 5.65
N ASP A 99 9.21 9.77 4.53
CA ASP A 99 8.81 11.15 4.25
C ASP A 99 7.69 11.60 5.17
N ALA A 100 7.78 12.85 5.65
CA ALA A 100 6.66 13.51 6.28
C ALA A 100 5.54 13.74 5.27
N TRP A 101 4.30 13.68 5.73
CA TRP A 101 3.16 13.93 4.86
C TRP A 101 3.20 15.36 4.28
N SER A 102 2.97 15.48 2.98
CA SER A 102 2.83 16.76 2.28
C SER A 102 1.58 16.74 1.41
N PRO A 103 0.75 17.81 1.41
CA PRO A 103 -0.37 17.90 0.49
C PRO A 103 0.13 17.97 -0.95
N ARG A 104 -0.55 17.30 -1.85
CA ARG A 104 -0.24 17.38 -3.30
C ARG A 104 -1.04 18.51 -3.97
N PRO A 105 -0.42 19.26 -4.86
CA PRO A 105 1.00 19.23 -5.22
C PRO A 105 1.91 19.78 -4.11
N ALA A 106 3.04 19.13 -3.87
CA ALA A 106 4.02 19.49 -2.84
C ALA A 106 4.55 20.95 -2.95
N SER A 107 4.37 21.58 -4.12
CA SER A 107 4.75 22.97 -4.36
C SER A 107 3.89 24.01 -3.62
N LEU A 108 2.77 23.61 -3.01
CA LEU A 108 1.79 24.53 -2.43
C LEU A 108 1.81 24.60 -0.90
N ALA A 109 2.46 23.67 -0.22
CA ALA A 109 2.58 23.69 1.23
C ALA A 109 3.85 22.99 1.71
N ALA A 110 4.34 23.42 2.89
CA ALA A 110 5.42 22.72 3.57
C ALA A 110 4.96 21.32 4.06
N PRO A 111 5.86 20.32 4.12
CA PRO A 111 5.58 19.05 4.75
C PRO A 111 5.12 19.22 6.21
N ASP A 112 4.12 18.47 6.61
CA ASP A 112 3.66 18.43 8.00
C ASP A 112 4.46 17.38 8.77
N ALA A 113 5.49 17.80 9.48
CA ALA A 113 6.37 16.93 10.26
C ALA A 113 5.66 16.16 11.39
N ALA A 114 4.42 16.55 11.75
CA ALA A 114 3.61 15.82 12.73
C ALA A 114 2.82 14.67 12.12
N ARG A 115 2.89 14.47 10.79
CA ARG A 115 2.15 13.42 10.07
C ARG A 115 3.09 12.58 9.25
N ALA A 116 3.06 11.27 9.48
CA ALA A 116 3.76 10.30 8.64
C ALA A 116 3.01 10.06 7.33
N THR A 117 3.75 9.88 6.25
CA THR A 117 3.19 9.38 4.99
C THR A 117 3.04 7.86 5.05
N VAL A 118 1.91 7.37 4.57
CA VAL A 118 1.63 5.94 4.42
C VAL A 118 1.24 5.62 2.98
N LYS A 119 1.62 4.45 2.50
CA LYS A 119 1.41 3.99 1.12
C LYS A 119 0.72 2.61 1.10
N GLY A 120 0.33 2.17 -0.09
CA GLY A 120 -0.17 0.83 -0.36
C GLY A 120 -1.66 0.61 -0.11
N GLY A 121 -2.30 1.44 0.71
CA GLY A 121 -3.70 1.21 1.11
C GLY A 121 -3.85 0.07 2.11
N SER A 122 -5.06 -0.43 2.27
CA SER A 122 -5.36 -1.52 3.18
C SER A 122 -6.55 -2.37 2.70
N TRP A 123 -6.83 -3.45 3.42
CA TRP A 123 -8.01 -4.30 3.17
C TRP A 123 -9.36 -3.54 3.24
N LEU A 124 -9.39 -2.34 3.84
CA LEU A 124 -10.58 -1.47 3.88
C LEU A 124 -10.73 -0.61 2.61
N CYS A 125 -9.73 -0.57 1.73
CA CYS A 125 -9.81 0.24 0.52
C CYS A 125 -10.62 -0.45 -0.56
N ALA A 126 -11.65 0.27 -1.04
CA ALA A 126 -12.55 -0.16 -2.12
C ALA A 126 -12.51 0.84 -3.29
N PRO A 127 -12.97 0.47 -4.48
CA PRO A 127 -13.10 1.42 -5.60
C PRO A 127 -13.95 2.66 -5.29
N ASN A 128 -14.99 2.50 -4.46
CA ASN A 128 -15.87 3.59 -4.02
C ASN A 128 -15.39 4.28 -2.74
N TYR A 129 -14.29 3.82 -2.13
CA TYR A 129 -13.75 4.38 -0.90
C TYR A 129 -12.24 4.16 -0.82
N CYS A 130 -11.46 5.22 -0.58
CA CYS A 130 -10.01 5.19 -0.43
C CYS A 130 -9.26 4.98 -1.76
N ALA A 131 -9.33 3.82 -2.41
CA ALA A 131 -8.64 3.44 -3.65
C ALA A 131 -7.11 3.71 -3.65
N ARG A 132 -6.47 3.68 -2.47
CA ARG A 132 -5.05 4.01 -2.25
C ARG A 132 -4.09 2.83 -2.46
N TYR A 133 -4.59 1.73 -3.00
CA TYR A 133 -3.82 0.53 -3.37
C TYR A 133 -3.15 0.66 -4.76
N ARG A 134 -2.99 1.87 -5.26
CA ARG A 134 -2.25 2.17 -6.51
C ARG A 134 -0.87 2.74 -6.16
N PRO A 135 0.20 2.40 -6.90
CA PRO A 135 1.56 2.87 -6.58
C PRO A 135 1.66 4.39 -6.46
N ALA A 136 0.98 5.13 -7.34
CA ALA A 136 1.02 6.60 -7.39
C ALA A 136 0.03 7.30 -6.44
N ALA A 137 -0.74 6.57 -5.59
CA ALA A 137 -1.80 7.15 -4.76
C ALA A 137 -1.34 7.50 -3.35
#